data_f44a2da717aebd0d502ba9342375743c
#
_entry.id   f44a2da717aebd0d502ba9342375743c
#
_cell.length_a   1.000
_cell.length_b   1.000
_cell.length_c   1.000
_cell.angle_alpha   90.00
_cell.angle_beta   90.00
_cell.angle_gamma   90.00
#
_symmetry.space_group_name_H-M   'P 1'
#
loop_
_entity.id
_entity.type
_entity.pdbx_description
1 polymer ?
#
loop_
_entity_poly.entity_id
_entity_poly.type
_entity_poly.pdbx_seq_one_letter_code
_entity_poly.pdbx_strand_id
1 'polypeptide(L)'
;MATSYMDYTLPTTQFTFDVNQNQLFKKDENNYINSLSIKQLNTLGNASLLDIYLSTGNVVEPHIHQNATELVYCISGSAVVSLINPFTNELLNFPISPGQVANVPQGWWHYEVATVDQTHLLAIFDAPVPEAIFGSDILRLTPASVLAHTYCLDENKVKETLAPIQKTVFIGPPADCATQVSPAADNMPKPNSQPNVQPNIQPNVQPYVQMQYAPSPEYIYPDPMNPTYGHHPNAAYVPSESDYMPYTVQRPIIGNGWRY
;
A
#
# COMPACT_ATOMS: atom_id res chain seq x y z
N MET A 1 -9.15 -14.10 8.78
CA MET A 1 -8.39 -13.32 9.78
C MET A 1 -7.15 -14.10 10.16
N ALA A 2 -5.97 -13.53 10.04
CA ALA A 2 -4.77 -14.18 10.56
C ALA A 2 -4.87 -14.21 12.09
N THR A 3 -4.96 -15.40 12.65
CA THR A 3 -4.96 -15.56 14.10
C THR A 3 -3.53 -15.33 14.58
N SER A 4 -3.31 -14.37 15.48
CA SER A 4 -2.01 -14.20 16.12
C SER A 4 -1.76 -15.41 17.02
N TYR A 5 -0.72 -16.17 16.70
CA TYR A 5 -0.27 -17.28 17.55
C TYR A 5 0.75 -16.85 18.61
N MET A 6 0.79 -15.57 18.92
CA MET A 6 1.71 -15.05 19.93
C MET A 6 1.27 -15.49 21.32
N ASP A 7 2.20 -16.03 22.08
CA ASP A 7 2.04 -16.25 23.50
C ASP A 7 2.33 -14.95 24.26
N TYR A 8 1.28 -14.28 24.68
CA TYR A 8 1.37 -13.01 25.43
C TYR A 8 1.92 -13.17 26.85
N THR A 9 2.17 -14.38 27.33
CA THR A 9 2.78 -14.66 28.65
C THR A 9 4.30 -14.68 28.62
N LEU A 10 4.90 -14.69 27.44
CA LEU A 10 6.35 -14.72 27.29
C LEU A 10 6.99 -13.39 27.75
N PRO A 11 8.12 -13.44 28.47
CA PRO A 11 8.82 -12.25 28.93
C PRO A 11 9.41 -11.40 27.77
N THR A 12 9.48 -11.94 26.57
CA THR A 12 9.92 -11.25 25.33
C THR A 12 8.78 -10.53 24.61
N THR A 13 7.55 -10.64 25.10
CA THR A 13 6.39 -9.95 24.53
C THR A 13 6.51 -8.45 24.74
N GLN A 14 6.42 -7.68 23.64
CA GLN A 14 6.58 -6.22 23.66
C GLN A 14 5.25 -5.55 23.34
N PHE A 15 4.86 -4.56 24.17
CA PHE A 15 3.61 -3.80 24.02
C PHE A 15 3.84 -2.31 23.69
N THR A 16 5.09 -1.88 23.64
CA THR A 16 5.46 -0.49 23.33
C THR A 16 6.76 -0.44 22.55
N PHE A 17 6.88 0.59 21.70
CA PHE A 17 8.10 0.88 20.95
C PHE A 17 8.18 2.37 20.66
N ASP A 18 9.35 2.96 20.77
CA ASP A 18 9.61 4.34 20.35
C ASP A 18 9.99 4.37 18.88
N VAL A 19 9.06 4.80 18.02
CA VAL A 19 9.24 4.82 16.55
C VAL A 19 10.41 5.68 16.13
N ASN A 20 10.78 6.70 16.91
CA ASN A 20 11.95 7.54 16.64
C ASN A 20 13.29 6.77 16.71
N GLN A 21 13.29 5.59 17.32
CA GLN A 21 14.48 4.73 17.38
C GLN A 21 14.66 3.84 16.15
N ASN A 22 13.74 3.87 15.19
CA ASN A 22 13.83 3.02 14.00
C ASN A 22 13.68 3.84 12.71
N GLN A 23 14.74 4.58 12.39
CA GLN A 23 14.82 5.37 11.17
C GLN A 23 15.00 4.47 9.94
N LEU A 24 14.01 4.49 9.04
CA LEU A 24 14.05 3.76 7.77
C LEU A 24 14.88 4.50 6.72
N PHE A 25 14.70 5.81 6.62
CA PHE A 25 15.37 6.66 5.64
C PHE A 25 15.58 8.06 6.20
N LYS A 26 16.70 8.69 5.88
CA LYS A 26 16.98 10.09 6.17
C LYS A 26 17.67 10.75 4.99
N LYS A 27 17.02 11.77 4.45
CA LYS A 27 17.61 12.67 3.46
C LYS A 27 18.36 13.83 4.14
N ASP A 28 17.70 14.46 5.09
CA ASP A 28 18.20 15.56 5.92
C ASP A 28 17.38 15.64 7.23
N GLU A 29 17.61 16.70 8.04
CA GLU A 29 16.95 16.85 9.35
C GLU A 29 15.43 17.12 9.26
N ASN A 30 14.92 17.58 8.11
CA ASN A 30 13.52 17.89 7.89
C ASN A 30 12.80 16.87 6.99
N ASN A 31 13.55 15.95 6.39
CA ASN A 31 13.03 15.00 5.40
C ASN A 31 13.54 13.59 5.74
N TYR A 32 12.72 12.84 6.45
CA TYR A 32 13.05 11.50 6.89
C TYR A 32 11.80 10.65 7.14
N ILE A 33 12.00 9.35 7.24
CA ILE A 33 10.96 8.35 7.48
C ILE A 33 11.43 7.43 8.61
N ASN A 34 10.63 7.32 9.66
CA ASN A 34 10.75 6.25 10.65
C ASN A 34 9.74 5.15 10.34
N SER A 35 9.95 3.95 10.83
CA SER A 35 9.05 2.83 10.57
C SER A 35 8.76 2.00 11.81
N LEU A 36 7.56 1.42 11.84
CA LEU A 36 7.15 0.44 12.83
C LEU A 36 6.48 -0.74 12.14
N SER A 37 6.93 -1.91 12.45
CA SER A 37 6.38 -3.17 11.95
C SER A 37 6.45 -4.25 13.02
N ILE A 38 5.98 -5.45 12.70
CA ILE A 38 6.11 -6.62 13.58
C ILE A 38 7.57 -6.92 13.95
N LYS A 39 8.54 -6.42 13.16
CA LYS A 39 9.98 -6.60 13.44
C LYS A 39 10.45 -5.82 14.67
N GLN A 40 9.84 -4.66 14.95
CA GLN A 40 10.14 -3.81 16.09
C GLN A 40 9.18 -4.05 17.26
N LEU A 41 7.92 -4.33 16.97
CA LEU A 41 6.88 -4.52 17.97
C LEU A 41 6.13 -5.82 17.68
N ASN A 42 6.54 -6.90 18.32
CA ASN A 42 6.09 -8.25 18.00
C ASN A 42 4.62 -8.53 18.33
N THR A 43 3.94 -7.65 19.05
CA THR A 43 2.50 -7.72 19.31
C THR A 43 1.64 -7.07 18.23
N LEU A 44 2.23 -6.37 17.25
CA LEU A 44 1.51 -5.91 16.07
C LEU A 44 1.09 -7.14 15.23
N GLY A 45 -0.17 -7.25 14.89
CA GLY A 45 -0.65 -8.29 13.98
C GLY A 45 -0.37 -7.93 12.52
N ASN A 46 -1.42 -7.52 11.82
CA ASN A 46 -1.36 -7.11 10.41
C ASN A 46 -1.31 -5.58 10.24
N ALA A 47 -0.73 -4.87 11.19
CA ALA A 47 -0.58 -3.43 11.09
C ALA A 47 0.91 -3.05 11.08
N SER A 48 1.23 -2.02 10.32
CA SER A 48 2.53 -1.36 10.33
C SER A 48 2.33 0.12 9.98
N LEU A 49 3.36 0.94 10.19
CA LEU A 49 3.28 2.35 9.86
C LEU A 49 4.64 2.91 9.40
N LEU A 50 4.55 3.99 8.63
CA LEU A 50 5.65 4.91 8.38
C LEU A 50 5.29 6.28 8.98
N ASP A 51 6.23 6.86 9.69
CA ASP A 51 6.16 8.17 10.31
C ASP A 51 7.04 9.11 9.49
N ILE A 52 6.41 10.00 8.70
CA ILE A 52 7.02 10.68 7.55
C ILE A 52 7.07 12.17 7.79
N TYR A 53 8.26 12.75 7.72
CA TYR A 53 8.50 14.19 7.86
C TYR A 53 9.03 14.76 6.56
N LEU A 54 8.42 15.86 6.09
CA LEU A 54 8.74 16.50 4.82
C LEU A 54 8.73 18.01 4.93
N SER A 55 9.67 18.66 4.27
CA SER A 55 9.60 20.09 3.94
C SER A 55 8.94 20.28 2.58
N THR A 56 8.50 21.52 2.32
CA THR A 56 7.82 21.92 1.07
C THR A 56 8.51 21.38 -0.17
N GLY A 57 7.72 20.82 -1.08
CA GLY A 57 8.18 20.34 -2.37
C GLY A 57 8.90 18.99 -2.35
N ASN A 58 9.15 18.43 -1.17
CA ASN A 58 9.65 17.04 -1.09
C ASN A 58 8.53 16.04 -1.37
N VAL A 59 8.93 14.95 -2.01
CA VAL A 59 8.03 13.94 -2.54
C VAL A 59 8.44 12.58 -1.99
N VAL A 60 7.52 11.87 -1.33
CA VAL A 60 7.67 10.41 -1.24
C VAL A 60 7.51 9.89 -2.66
N GLU A 61 8.57 9.31 -3.19
CA GLU A 61 8.65 9.03 -4.63
C GLU A 61 7.50 8.14 -5.12
N PRO A 62 7.14 8.22 -6.43
CA PRO A 62 6.12 7.33 -6.98
C PRO A 62 6.44 5.85 -6.74
N HIS A 63 5.47 5.12 -6.17
CA HIS A 63 5.66 3.72 -5.79
C HIS A 63 4.35 2.93 -5.73
N ILE A 64 4.45 1.65 -5.44
CA ILE A 64 3.34 0.71 -5.26
C ILE A 64 3.59 -0.10 -4.01
N HIS A 65 2.57 -0.28 -3.17
CA HIS A 65 2.57 -1.32 -2.14
C HIS A 65 1.87 -2.56 -2.67
N GLN A 66 2.64 -3.61 -3.01
CA GLN A 66 2.09 -4.83 -3.59
C GLN A 66 1.35 -5.72 -2.57
N ASN A 67 1.60 -5.51 -1.27
CA ASN A 67 1.06 -6.37 -0.20
C ASN A 67 0.19 -5.63 0.82
N ALA A 68 -0.09 -4.34 0.62
CA ALA A 68 -0.82 -3.54 1.60
C ALA A 68 -1.69 -2.45 0.96
N THR A 69 -2.78 -2.13 1.62
CA THR A 69 -3.48 -0.84 1.50
C THR A 69 -2.74 0.16 2.37
N GLU A 70 -2.65 1.40 1.92
CA GLU A 70 -2.06 2.50 2.69
C GLU A 70 -3.11 3.55 3.04
N LEU A 71 -3.19 3.92 4.31
CA LEU A 71 -3.98 5.05 4.79
C LEU A 71 -3.04 6.17 5.22
N VAL A 72 -2.96 7.25 4.43
CA VAL A 72 -2.15 8.43 4.74
C VAL A 72 -2.95 9.40 5.58
N TYR A 73 -2.54 9.63 6.83
CA TYR A 73 -3.14 10.60 7.76
C TYR A 73 -2.23 11.80 7.90
N CYS A 74 -2.78 13.01 7.72
CA CYS A 74 -2.04 14.24 7.96
C CYS A 74 -2.12 14.66 9.43
N ILE A 75 -0.96 14.69 10.11
CA ILE A 75 -0.83 15.13 11.51
C ILE A 75 -0.64 16.64 11.56
N SER A 76 0.30 17.18 10.75
CA SER A 76 0.57 18.62 10.63
C SER A 76 0.99 18.97 9.22
N GLY A 77 0.97 20.27 8.88
CA GLY A 77 1.29 20.73 7.55
C GLY A 77 0.20 20.43 6.53
N SER A 78 0.58 20.11 5.32
CA SER A 78 -0.33 19.64 4.27
C SER A 78 0.41 18.93 3.14
N ALA A 79 -0.27 17.99 2.48
CA ALA A 79 0.25 17.26 1.35
C ALA A 79 -0.82 17.03 0.28
N VAL A 80 -0.39 16.70 -0.93
CA VAL A 80 -1.25 16.13 -1.96
C VAL A 80 -0.86 14.66 -2.13
N VAL A 81 -1.79 13.76 -1.87
CA VAL A 81 -1.67 12.33 -2.19
C VAL A 81 -2.23 12.12 -3.59
N SER A 82 -1.39 11.66 -4.50
CA SER A 82 -1.74 11.45 -5.90
C SER A 82 -1.66 9.97 -6.23
N LEU A 83 -2.69 9.46 -6.91
CA LEU A 83 -2.73 8.06 -7.30
C LEU A 83 -3.32 7.87 -8.71
N ILE A 84 -2.88 6.82 -9.39
CA ILE A 84 -3.44 6.43 -10.68
C ILE A 84 -4.54 5.41 -10.45
N ASN A 85 -5.77 5.76 -10.87
CA ASN A 85 -6.87 4.81 -10.89
C ASN A 85 -6.71 3.84 -12.09
N PRO A 86 -6.42 2.55 -11.86
CA PRO A 86 -6.18 1.60 -12.95
C PRO A 86 -7.44 1.22 -13.72
N PHE A 87 -8.62 1.57 -13.24
CA PHE A 87 -9.89 1.27 -13.92
C PHE A 87 -10.32 2.39 -14.87
N THR A 88 -9.96 3.66 -14.56
CA THR A 88 -10.30 4.82 -15.40
C THR A 88 -9.09 5.36 -16.15
N ASN A 89 -7.85 4.92 -15.80
CA ASN A 89 -6.58 5.44 -16.31
C ASN A 89 -6.39 6.95 -16.08
N GLU A 90 -6.85 7.43 -14.92
CA GLU A 90 -6.78 8.83 -14.54
C GLU A 90 -5.86 9.03 -13.33
N LEU A 91 -5.11 10.12 -13.35
CA LEU A 91 -4.39 10.60 -12.17
C LEU A 91 -5.36 11.38 -11.28
N LEU A 92 -5.53 10.94 -10.05
CA LEU A 92 -6.37 11.55 -9.04
C LEU A 92 -5.49 12.22 -7.98
N ASN A 93 -5.85 13.43 -7.55
CA ASN A 93 -5.11 14.22 -6.57
C ASN A 93 -5.99 14.56 -5.38
N PHE A 94 -5.55 14.21 -4.19
CA PHE A 94 -6.26 14.39 -2.93
C PHE A 94 -5.44 15.26 -1.98
N PRO A 95 -5.71 16.58 -1.90
CA PRO A 95 -5.10 17.41 -0.88
C PRO A 95 -5.61 17.02 0.49
N ILE A 96 -4.69 16.86 1.44
CA ILE A 96 -4.99 16.56 2.84
C ILE A 96 -4.31 17.56 3.76
N SER A 97 -5.02 17.92 4.82
CA SER A 97 -4.62 18.83 5.91
C SER A 97 -4.80 18.13 7.26
N PRO A 98 -4.37 18.71 8.38
CA PRO A 98 -4.44 18.05 9.68
C PRO A 98 -5.82 17.46 10.01
N GLY A 99 -5.85 16.19 10.39
CA GLY A 99 -7.06 15.44 10.66
C GLY A 99 -7.73 14.81 9.43
N GLN A 100 -7.19 15.03 8.23
CA GLN A 100 -7.69 14.42 6.99
C GLN A 100 -6.85 13.22 6.57
N VAL A 101 -7.47 12.34 5.79
CA VAL A 101 -6.86 11.11 5.29
C VAL A 101 -7.04 10.99 3.78
N ALA A 102 -6.10 10.30 3.15
CA ALA A 102 -6.27 9.71 1.83
C ALA A 102 -6.02 8.21 1.92
N ASN A 103 -6.77 7.42 1.15
CA ASN A 103 -6.60 5.97 1.10
C ASN A 103 -6.06 5.56 -0.26
N VAL A 104 -4.98 4.80 -0.26
CA VAL A 104 -4.36 4.21 -1.45
C VAL A 104 -4.65 2.70 -1.44
N PRO A 105 -5.48 2.20 -2.36
CA PRO A 105 -5.72 0.76 -2.47
C PRO A 105 -4.44 -0.02 -2.80
N GLN A 106 -4.36 -1.27 -2.33
CA GLN A 106 -3.24 -2.16 -2.62
C GLN A 106 -2.96 -2.23 -4.13
N GLY A 107 -1.69 -2.09 -4.49
CA GLY A 107 -1.22 -2.20 -5.86
C GLY A 107 -1.40 -0.94 -6.72
N TRP A 108 -1.92 0.15 -6.18
CA TRP A 108 -2.08 1.38 -6.94
C TRP A 108 -0.81 2.23 -6.91
N TRP A 109 -0.42 2.75 -8.08
CA TRP A 109 0.67 3.68 -8.23
C TRP A 109 0.32 5.02 -7.61
N HIS A 110 1.16 5.52 -6.71
CA HIS A 110 0.89 6.75 -5.97
C HIS A 110 2.18 7.44 -5.52
N TYR A 111 2.03 8.67 -5.05
CA TYR A 111 3.09 9.49 -4.46
C TYR A 111 2.48 10.59 -3.59
N GLU A 112 3.27 11.14 -2.65
CA GLU A 112 2.88 12.22 -1.76
C GLU A 112 3.79 13.42 -1.95
N VAL A 113 3.21 14.62 -2.10
CA VAL A 113 3.95 15.87 -2.23
C VAL A 113 3.62 16.78 -1.06
N ALA A 114 4.62 17.14 -0.24
CA ALA A 114 4.44 18.13 0.81
C ALA A 114 4.25 19.52 0.21
N THR A 115 3.18 20.22 0.61
CA THR A 115 2.84 21.54 0.08
C THR A 115 3.31 22.70 0.97
N VAL A 116 3.65 22.40 2.22
CA VAL A 116 4.20 23.33 3.20
C VAL A 116 5.31 22.68 4.00
N ASP A 117 6.13 23.50 4.67
CA ASP A 117 7.16 23.00 5.57
C ASP A 117 6.55 22.35 6.82
N GLN A 118 7.33 21.49 7.49
CA GLN A 118 6.93 20.76 8.67
C GLN A 118 5.68 19.87 8.44
N THR A 119 5.51 19.38 7.23
CA THR A 119 4.49 18.39 6.92
C THR A 119 4.84 17.09 7.61
N HIS A 120 3.90 16.57 8.41
CA HIS A 120 4.02 15.31 9.13
C HIS A 120 2.86 14.41 8.75
N LEU A 121 3.18 13.29 8.13
CA LEU A 121 2.22 12.28 7.68
C LEU A 121 2.46 10.98 8.43
N LEU A 122 1.37 10.28 8.70
CA LEU A 122 1.39 8.91 9.21
C LEU A 122 0.77 8.00 8.15
N ALA A 123 1.58 7.17 7.53
CA ALA A 123 1.13 6.13 6.61
C ALA A 123 0.90 4.84 7.40
N ILE A 124 -0.32 4.31 7.35
CA ILE A 124 -0.76 3.12 8.09
C ILE A 124 -1.10 2.03 7.08
N PHE A 125 -0.58 0.83 7.32
CA PHE A 125 -0.73 -0.31 6.42
C PHE A 125 -1.45 -1.47 7.11
N ASP A 126 -2.23 -2.22 6.34
CA ASP A 126 -2.89 -3.47 6.75
C ASP A 126 -2.02 -4.72 6.53
N ALA A 127 -0.71 -4.54 6.55
CA ALA A 127 0.28 -5.59 6.44
C ALA A 127 1.26 -5.57 7.63
N PRO A 128 1.79 -6.72 8.08
CA PRO A 128 2.74 -6.78 9.19
C PRO A 128 4.08 -6.10 8.89
N VAL A 129 4.46 -6.07 7.61
CA VAL A 129 5.59 -5.34 7.04
C VAL A 129 5.14 -4.86 5.66
N PRO A 130 5.09 -3.55 5.41
CA PRO A 130 4.74 -3.05 4.08
C PRO A 130 5.93 -3.27 3.14
N GLU A 131 5.64 -3.73 1.95
CA GLU A 131 6.62 -3.85 0.86
C GLU A 131 6.30 -2.83 -0.22
N ALA A 132 7.31 -2.37 -0.95
CA ALA A 132 7.12 -1.39 -2.01
C ALA A 132 7.98 -1.67 -3.24
N ILE A 133 7.45 -1.30 -4.41
CA ILE A 133 8.19 -1.21 -5.65
C ILE A 133 8.27 0.27 -6.02
N PHE A 134 9.48 0.80 -6.03
CA PHE A 134 9.74 2.22 -6.22
C PHE A 134 9.91 2.60 -7.70
N GLY A 135 9.48 3.80 -8.06
CA GLY A 135 9.62 4.35 -9.41
C GLY A 135 11.08 4.47 -9.84
N SER A 136 11.95 4.91 -8.95
CA SER A 136 13.39 4.94 -9.20
C SER A 136 13.95 3.56 -9.54
N ASP A 137 13.47 2.51 -8.84
CA ASP A 137 13.89 1.13 -9.13
C ASP A 137 13.35 0.63 -10.47
N ILE A 138 12.08 0.91 -10.78
CA ILE A 138 11.50 0.58 -12.09
C ILE A 138 12.32 1.24 -13.22
N LEU A 139 12.62 2.54 -13.07
CA LEU A 139 13.32 3.31 -14.11
C LEU A 139 14.78 2.86 -14.30
N ARG A 140 15.52 2.62 -13.22
CA ARG A 140 16.93 2.24 -13.29
C ARG A 140 17.19 0.77 -13.66
N LEU A 141 16.25 -0.13 -13.30
CA LEU A 141 16.38 -1.58 -13.53
C LEU A 141 15.78 -2.02 -14.86
N THR A 142 14.87 -1.23 -15.45
CA THR A 142 14.35 -1.51 -16.79
C THR A 142 15.38 -1.08 -17.83
N PRO A 143 15.87 -1.99 -18.71
CA PRO A 143 16.83 -1.62 -19.73
C PRO A 143 16.33 -0.49 -20.62
N ALA A 144 17.18 0.49 -20.89
CA ALA A 144 16.83 1.64 -21.75
C ALA A 144 16.39 1.20 -23.16
N SER A 145 16.96 0.11 -23.69
CA SER A 145 16.55 -0.49 -24.97
C SER A 145 15.11 -1.00 -24.93
N VAL A 146 14.66 -1.54 -23.81
CA VAL A 146 13.27 -1.99 -23.63
C VAL A 146 12.33 -0.80 -23.62
N LEU A 147 12.64 0.25 -22.85
CA LEU A 147 11.84 1.48 -22.79
C LEU A 147 11.78 2.15 -24.17
N ALA A 148 12.94 2.28 -24.85
CA ALA A 148 13.03 2.89 -26.15
C ALA A 148 12.22 2.12 -27.22
N HIS A 149 12.34 0.80 -27.25
CA HIS A 149 11.60 -0.04 -28.21
C HIS A 149 10.10 0.01 -27.95
N THR A 150 9.68 -0.12 -26.67
CA THR A 150 8.25 -0.19 -26.29
C THR A 150 7.51 1.12 -26.59
N TYR A 151 8.16 2.26 -26.35
CA TYR A 151 7.51 3.57 -26.44
C TYR A 151 7.99 4.41 -27.64
N CYS A 152 8.76 3.83 -28.56
CA CYS A 152 9.32 4.51 -29.74
C CYS A 152 10.16 5.74 -29.35
N LEU A 153 11.06 5.57 -28.36
CA LEU A 153 11.95 6.60 -27.88
C LEU A 153 13.37 6.41 -28.41
N ASP A 154 14.19 7.46 -28.30
CA ASP A 154 15.63 7.37 -28.57
C ASP A 154 16.35 6.70 -27.40
N GLU A 155 17.00 5.56 -27.63
CA GLU A 155 17.64 4.80 -26.54
C GLU A 155 18.75 5.58 -25.85
N ASN A 156 19.54 6.38 -26.56
CA ASN A 156 20.64 7.14 -25.98
C ASN A 156 20.09 8.25 -25.05
N LYS A 157 19.04 8.94 -25.47
CA LYS A 157 18.36 9.94 -24.65
C LYS A 157 17.76 9.33 -23.40
N VAL A 158 17.16 8.14 -23.51
CA VAL A 158 16.64 7.41 -22.32
C VAL A 158 17.79 7.09 -21.37
N LYS A 159 18.92 6.54 -21.85
CA LYS A 159 20.10 6.26 -21.03
C LYS A 159 20.62 7.52 -20.32
N GLU A 160 20.79 8.60 -21.05
CA GLU A 160 21.30 9.87 -20.53
C GLU A 160 20.35 10.46 -19.46
N THR A 161 19.04 10.46 -19.73
CA THR A 161 18.03 11.01 -18.83
C THR A 161 17.92 10.23 -17.52
N LEU A 162 18.01 8.89 -17.59
CA LEU A 162 17.86 8.03 -16.40
C LEU A 162 19.20 7.78 -15.67
N ALA A 163 20.34 8.12 -16.29
CA ALA A 163 21.66 7.89 -15.69
C ALA A 163 21.86 8.44 -14.28
N PRO A 164 21.24 9.58 -13.85
CA PRO A 164 21.36 10.06 -12.49
C PRO A 164 20.67 9.17 -11.43
N ILE A 165 19.72 8.29 -11.84
CA ILE A 165 18.98 7.43 -10.91
C ILE A 165 19.83 6.19 -10.61
N GLN A 166 20.68 6.28 -9.57
CA GLN A 166 21.65 5.23 -9.22
C GLN A 166 21.16 4.28 -8.13
N LYS A 167 20.18 4.71 -7.34
CA LYS A 167 19.65 3.98 -6.17
C LYS A 167 18.19 4.35 -5.94
N THR A 168 17.52 3.61 -5.06
CA THR A 168 16.19 3.96 -4.55
C THR A 168 16.21 5.34 -3.89
N VAL A 169 15.26 6.21 -4.24
CA VAL A 169 15.24 7.61 -3.81
C VAL A 169 14.52 7.80 -2.48
N PHE A 170 13.42 7.09 -2.22
CA PHE A 170 12.49 7.26 -1.10
C PHE A 170 11.87 8.65 -1.01
N ILE A 171 12.67 9.69 -0.77
CA ILE A 171 12.22 11.10 -0.73
C ILE A 171 13.02 11.89 -1.77
N GLY A 172 12.33 12.38 -2.79
CA GLY A 172 12.89 13.26 -3.83
C GLY A 172 12.57 14.74 -3.56
N PRO A 173 13.37 15.66 -4.18
CA PRO A 173 14.59 15.37 -4.93
C PRO A 173 15.73 14.89 -4.03
N PRO A 174 16.69 14.11 -4.57
CA PRO A 174 17.91 13.77 -3.83
C PRO A 174 18.67 14.99 -3.33
N ALA A 175 19.36 14.88 -2.19
CA ALA A 175 20.05 16.01 -1.56
C ALA A 175 21.16 16.63 -2.45
N ASP A 176 21.74 15.83 -3.33
CA ASP A 176 22.79 16.21 -4.29
C ASP A 176 22.26 16.60 -5.68
N CYS A 177 20.94 16.76 -5.81
CA CYS A 177 20.33 17.16 -7.08
C CYS A 177 20.72 18.61 -7.43
N ALA A 178 21.55 18.76 -8.48
CA ALA A 178 22.04 20.08 -8.93
C ALA A 178 20.93 20.96 -9.53
N THR A 179 19.89 20.34 -10.08
CA THR A 179 18.71 20.99 -10.63
C THR A 179 17.55 20.87 -9.63
N GLN A 180 17.62 21.63 -8.53
CA GLN A 180 16.43 21.78 -7.68
C GLN A 180 15.40 22.63 -8.43
N VAL A 181 14.69 21.99 -9.35
CA VAL A 181 13.43 22.55 -9.82
C VAL A 181 12.47 22.37 -8.65
N SER A 182 12.34 23.41 -7.81
CA SER A 182 11.16 23.49 -6.94
C SER A 182 9.97 23.17 -7.82
N PRO A 183 9.08 22.22 -7.46
CA PRO A 183 7.81 22.13 -8.13
C PRO A 183 7.22 23.53 -8.02
N ALA A 184 7.27 24.31 -9.13
CA ALA A 184 6.61 25.61 -9.14
C ALA A 184 5.18 25.36 -8.70
N ALA A 185 4.59 26.28 -7.94
CA ALA A 185 3.20 26.14 -7.47
C ALA A 185 2.23 25.79 -8.60
N ASP A 186 2.56 26.16 -9.84
CA ASP A 186 1.83 25.81 -11.06
C ASP A 186 1.98 24.35 -11.51
N ASN A 187 3.01 23.65 -11.04
CA ASN A 187 3.27 22.22 -11.32
C ASN A 187 2.84 21.28 -10.18
N MET A 188 2.33 21.86 -9.08
CA MET A 188 1.76 21.03 -8.00
C MET A 188 0.50 20.31 -8.50
N PRO A 189 0.28 19.07 -8.10
CA PRO A 189 -0.94 18.35 -8.44
C PRO A 189 -2.16 19.19 -8.06
N LYS A 190 -2.99 19.54 -9.05
CA LYS A 190 -4.22 20.28 -8.80
C LYS A 190 -5.27 19.34 -8.25
N PRO A 191 -6.07 19.77 -7.26
CA PRO A 191 -7.20 18.97 -6.80
C PRO A 191 -8.09 18.58 -7.97
N ASN A 192 -8.62 17.36 -7.93
CA ASN A 192 -9.61 16.94 -8.91
C ASN A 192 -10.80 17.91 -8.87
N SER A 193 -11.31 18.31 -10.02
CA SER A 193 -12.49 19.17 -10.16
C SER A 193 -13.80 18.46 -9.78
N GLN A 194 -13.74 17.33 -9.09
CA GLN A 194 -14.93 16.71 -8.58
C GLN A 194 -15.60 17.64 -7.56
N PRO A 195 -16.91 17.89 -7.70
CA PRO A 195 -17.62 18.59 -6.65
C PRO A 195 -17.42 17.84 -5.35
N ASN A 196 -17.15 18.59 -4.28
CA ASN A 196 -17.09 18.05 -2.92
C ASN A 196 -18.47 17.50 -2.55
N VAL A 197 -18.79 16.35 -3.11
CA VAL A 197 -19.94 15.56 -2.71
C VAL A 197 -19.49 14.94 -1.40
N GLN A 198 -19.66 15.69 -0.32
CA GLN A 198 -19.79 15.02 0.96
C GLN A 198 -20.82 13.93 0.72
N PRO A 199 -20.46 12.66 0.84
CA PRO A 199 -21.46 11.62 0.74
C PRO A 199 -22.51 12.02 1.77
N ASN A 200 -23.71 12.33 1.31
CA ASN A 200 -24.87 12.38 2.17
C ASN A 200 -25.04 10.95 2.66
N ILE A 201 -24.29 10.62 3.71
CA ILE A 201 -24.39 9.36 4.40
C ILE A 201 -25.72 9.43 5.15
N GLN A 202 -26.79 9.32 4.42
CA GLN A 202 -27.93 8.64 4.98
C GLN A 202 -27.41 7.24 5.29
N PRO A 203 -27.46 6.81 6.54
CA PRO A 203 -27.13 5.44 6.86
C PRO A 203 -28.14 4.55 6.12
N ASN A 204 -27.82 4.21 4.89
CA ASN A 204 -28.44 3.07 4.23
C ASN A 204 -27.85 1.87 4.96
N VAL A 205 -28.34 1.68 6.19
CA VAL A 205 -28.11 0.48 6.97
C VAL A 205 -28.85 -0.60 6.21
N GLN A 206 -28.25 -1.10 5.15
CA GLN A 206 -28.61 -2.42 4.67
C GLN A 206 -28.43 -3.32 5.89
N PRO A 207 -29.46 -4.05 6.32
CA PRO A 207 -29.30 -4.93 7.44
C PRO A 207 -28.12 -5.83 7.09
N TYR A 208 -27.11 -5.86 7.96
CA TYR A 208 -26.06 -6.86 7.91
C TYR A 208 -26.77 -8.19 7.72
N VAL A 209 -26.64 -8.77 6.54
CA VAL A 209 -27.02 -10.15 6.35
C VAL A 209 -26.05 -10.90 7.25
N GLN A 210 -26.50 -11.27 8.44
CA GLN A 210 -25.79 -12.20 9.27
C GLN A 210 -25.60 -13.43 8.39
N MET A 211 -24.38 -13.58 7.86
CA MET A 211 -24.00 -14.89 7.34
C MET A 211 -24.15 -15.82 8.53
N GLN A 212 -25.24 -16.61 8.50
CA GLN A 212 -25.35 -17.75 9.37
C GLN A 212 -24.21 -18.67 8.94
N TYR A 213 -23.13 -18.62 9.68
CA TYR A 213 -22.11 -19.64 9.58
C TYR A 213 -22.82 -20.96 9.88
N ALA A 214 -22.88 -21.83 8.90
CA ALA A 214 -23.21 -23.23 9.17
C ALA A 214 -22.25 -23.69 10.28
N PRO A 215 -22.76 -24.32 11.34
CA PRO A 215 -21.88 -24.80 12.40
C PRO A 215 -20.80 -25.67 11.74
N SER A 216 -19.55 -25.33 12.02
CA SER A 216 -18.42 -26.16 11.59
C SER A 216 -18.69 -27.56 12.06
N PRO A 217 -18.46 -28.59 11.23
CA PRO A 217 -18.55 -29.96 11.70
C PRO A 217 -17.68 -30.07 12.94
N GLU A 218 -18.28 -30.52 14.05
CA GLU A 218 -17.54 -30.81 15.28
C GLU A 218 -16.43 -31.80 14.92
N TYR A 219 -15.19 -31.34 14.97
CA TYR A 219 -14.04 -32.23 14.95
C TYR A 219 -14.04 -32.95 16.28
N ILE A 220 -14.59 -34.20 16.29
CA ILE A 220 -14.45 -35.11 17.40
C ILE A 220 -13.00 -35.55 17.42
N TYR A 221 -12.22 -34.96 18.33
CA TYR A 221 -10.88 -35.47 18.61
C TYR A 221 -11.01 -36.94 19.08
N PRO A 222 -10.29 -37.88 18.49
CA PRO A 222 -10.29 -39.25 19.00
C PRO A 222 -9.71 -39.22 20.41
N ASP A 223 -10.48 -39.78 21.35
CA ASP A 223 -10.06 -39.97 22.73
C ASP A 223 -8.85 -40.94 22.73
N PRO A 224 -7.66 -40.50 23.20
CA PRO A 224 -6.48 -41.34 23.21
C PRO A 224 -6.57 -42.57 24.16
N MET A 225 -7.66 -42.70 24.91
CA MET A 225 -7.89 -43.80 25.85
C MET A 225 -8.89 -44.86 25.35
N ASN A 226 -9.38 -44.77 24.10
CA ASN A 226 -10.32 -45.78 23.58
C ASN A 226 -9.66 -46.65 22.48
N PRO A 227 -9.31 -47.92 22.76
CA PRO A 227 -8.53 -48.79 21.87
C PRO A 227 -9.33 -49.50 20.75
N THR A 228 -10.52 -49.01 20.37
CA THR A 228 -11.41 -49.73 19.44
C THR A 228 -11.47 -49.16 18.01
N TYR A 229 -10.53 -48.35 17.57
CA TYR A 229 -10.46 -47.99 16.15
C TYR A 229 -9.28 -48.66 15.44
N GLY A 230 -9.67 -49.68 14.62
CA GLY A 230 -8.75 -50.41 13.78
C GLY A 230 -8.09 -49.53 12.70
N HIS A 231 -6.86 -49.88 12.40
CA HIS A 231 -6.03 -49.31 11.32
C HIS A 231 -6.76 -49.37 9.96
N HIS A 232 -6.95 -48.21 9.32
CA HIS A 232 -7.09 -48.12 7.88
C HIS A 232 -5.88 -47.37 7.30
N PRO A 233 -5.17 -47.98 6.32
CA PRO A 233 -4.03 -47.30 5.70
C PRO A 233 -4.47 -46.34 4.60
N ASN A 234 -3.79 -45.18 4.59
CA ASN A 234 -3.61 -44.28 3.46
C ASN A 234 -4.74 -44.18 2.41
N ALA A 235 -5.64 -43.23 2.58
CA ALA A 235 -6.35 -42.62 1.48
C ALA A 235 -5.90 -41.15 1.35
N ALA A 236 -5.09 -40.86 0.33
CA ALA A 236 -4.82 -39.49 -0.09
C ALA A 236 -6.14 -38.88 -0.56
N TYR A 237 -6.56 -37.76 0.07
CA TYR A 237 -7.70 -36.97 -0.38
C TYR A 237 -7.34 -36.36 -1.72
N VAL A 238 -8.03 -36.74 -2.77
CA VAL A 238 -8.01 -36.08 -4.07
C VAL A 238 -9.31 -35.27 -4.16
N PRO A 239 -9.24 -33.91 -4.17
CA PRO A 239 -10.45 -33.09 -4.33
C PRO A 239 -11.12 -33.42 -5.67
N SER A 240 -12.43 -33.58 -5.67
CA SER A 240 -13.22 -33.73 -6.90
C SER A 240 -13.44 -32.36 -7.56
N GLU A 241 -13.64 -32.33 -8.88
CA GLU A 241 -13.92 -31.11 -9.65
C GLU A 241 -15.17 -30.34 -9.19
N SER A 242 -16.02 -30.92 -8.34
CA SER A 242 -17.20 -30.31 -7.76
C SER A 242 -16.91 -29.36 -6.57
N ASP A 243 -15.70 -29.36 -6.03
CA ASP A 243 -15.31 -28.53 -4.88
C ASP A 243 -14.88 -27.11 -5.29
N TYR A 244 -14.79 -26.84 -6.59
CA TYR A 244 -14.56 -25.50 -7.13
C TYR A 244 -15.91 -24.86 -7.52
N MET A 245 -16.50 -24.08 -6.62
CA MET A 245 -17.59 -23.18 -6.99
C MET A 245 -17.02 -22.05 -7.86
N PRO A 246 -17.50 -21.87 -9.12
CA PRO A 246 -17.12 -20.70 -9.89
C PRO A 246 -17.82 -19.48 -9.31
N TYR A 247 -17.04 -18.48 -8.91
CA TYR A 247 -17.58 -17.14 -8.62
C TYR A 247 -18.18 -16.59 -9.92
N THR A 248 -19.48 -16.62 -10.04
CA THR A 248 -20.19 -15.88 -11.08
C THR A 248 -20.17 -14.40 -10.74
N VAL A 249 -19.19 -13.68 -11.28
CA VAL A 249 -19.23 -12.23 -11.35
C VAL A 249 -20.31 -11.86 -12.37
N GLN A 250 -21.47 -11.41 -11.92
CA GLN A 250 -22.42 -10.74 -12.79
C GLN A 250 -21.78 -9.45 -13.27
N ARG A 251 -21.30 -9.44 -14.51
CA ARG A 251 -20.91 -8.20 -15.19
C ARG A 251 -22.18 -7.42 -15.55
N PRO A 252 -22.24 -6.12 -15.26
CA PRO A 252 -23.26 -5.29 -15.87
C PRO A 252 -23.04 -5.29 -17.39
N ILE A 253 -24.11 -5.50 -18.14
CA ILE A 253 -24.12 -5.41 -19.61
C ILE A 253 -23.98 -3.92 -19.95
N ILE A 254 -22.78 -3.49 -20.29
CA ILE A 254 -22.57 -2.22 -20.96
C ILE A 254 -22.34 -2.55 -22.43
N GLY A 255 -23.27 -2.13 -23.24
CA GLY A 255 -23.25 -2.33 -24.67
C GLY A 255 -22.20 -1.49 -25.37
N ASN A 256 -21.60 -2.12 -26.37
CA ASN A 256 -21.04 -1.58 -27.62
C ASN A 256 -19.82 -0.66 -27.60
N GLY A 257 -18.78 -1.18 -28.23
CA GLY A 257 -18.01 -0.42 -29.18
C GLY A 257 -16.53 -0.25 -28.92
N TRP A 258 -15.74 -1.32 -29.08
CA TRP A 258 -14.33 -1.16 -29.41
C TRP A 258 -14.21 -1.07 -30.94
N ARG A 259 -13.76 0.07 -31.45
CA ARG A 259 -13.08 0.16 -32.76
C ARG A 259 -11.66 0.66 -32.50
N TYR A 260 -10.73 0.03 -33.22
CA TYR A 260 -9.29 0.24 -33.23
C TYR A 260 -8.88 1.70 -33.36
#